data_960b082c139698353dcb85c8df83211a
#
_entry.id   960b082c139698353dcb85c8df83211a
#
_cell.length_a   1.000
_cell.length_b   1.000
_cell.length_c   1.000
_cell.angle_alpha   90.00
_cell.angle_beta   90.00
_cell.angle_gamma   90.00
#
_symmetry.space_group_name_H-M   'P 1'
#
loop_
_entity.id
_entity.type
_entity.pdbx_description
1 polymer ?
#
loop_
_entity_poly.entity_id
_entity_poly.type
_entity_poly.pdbx_seq_one_letter_code
_entity_poly.pdbx_strand_id
1 'polypeptide(L)'
;VKLQKEQGLITSTDPSPRAYDFALGMDCPDTPSGCSAASAGFFWQLYKGVGQLNYYSNPAGPFTWLKVGSTVSVLYQAGRPECGRQQFVLQNKATAALYYYTPYVPNQAALDNLYGLGDRCSAYGNRNFWRFFSDWFGSPIGGGFLLKAAKGDTFLIVDEVKYRVPDEELLASLAPLGPIGEISRDYLDSFTTVGDITPLVKNGNNDNYFFVDEGKRVRFESCEQVANFGLNCGSAVSLTGPQLTALAPGGDVTS
;
A
#
# COMPACT_ATOMS: atom_id res chain seq x y z
N VAL A 1 7.75 -3.73 -4.90
CA VAL A 1 7.65 -4.61 -3.71
C VAL A 1 7.91 -6.07 -4.06
N LYS A 2 7.18 -6.70 -5.01
CA LYS A 2 7.36 -8.14 -5.35
C LYS A 2 8.81 -8.48 -5.71
N LEU A 3 9.46 -7.72 -6.59
CA LEU A 3 10.87 -7.94 -7.00
C LEU A 3 11.82 -7.95 -5.79
N GLN A 4 11.58 -7.08 -4.82
CA GLN A 4 12.37 -7.04 -3.58
C GLN A 4 12.06 -8.23 -2.69
N LYS A 5 10.76 -8.54 -2.52
CA LYS A 5 10.33 -9.62 -1.63
C LYS A 5 10.86 -10.97 -2.08
N GLU A 6 10.84 -11.25 -3.38
CA GLU A 6 11.23 -12.56 -3.92
C GLU A 6 12.74 -12.73 -4.05
N GLN A 7 13.44 -11.73 -4.57
CA GLN A 7 14.84 -11.87 -4.96
C GLN A 7 15.75 -10.69 -4.55
N GLY A 8 15.25 -9.71 -3.79
CA GLY A 8 16.04 -8.56 -3.36
C GLY A 8 16.48 -7.62 -4.49
N LEU A 9 15.87 -7.71 -5.67
CA LEU A 9 16.36 -7.06 -6.91
C LEU A 9 16.39 -5.53 -6.88
N ILE A 10 15.69 -4.89 -5.93
CA ILE A 10 15.67 -3.42 -5.86
C ILE A 10 16.87 -2.88 -5.08
N THR A 11 17.33 -3.61 -4.07
CA THR A 11 18.42 -3.16 -3.20
C THR A 11 19.75 -3.89 -3.45
N SER A 12 19.74 -4.99 -4.19
CA SER A 12 20.95 -5.71 -4.55
C SER A 12 21.77 -4.92 -5.57
N THR A 13 23.06 -4.75 -5.30
CA THR A 13 24.02 -4.13 -6.22
C THR A 13 24.64 -5.14 -7.20
N ASP A 14 24.53 -6.43 -6.89
CA ASP A 14 25.04 -7.52 -7.73
C ASP A 14 24.07 -8.73 -7.68
N PRO A 15 22.92 -8.64 -8.36
CA PRO A 15 21.96 -9.73 -8.39
C PRO A 15 22.48 -10.91 -9.22
N SER A 16 22.34 -12.12 -8.68
CA SER A 16 22.71 -13.34 -9.43
C SER A 16 21.84 -13.55 -10.66
N PRO A 17 22.30 -14.26 -11.70
CA PRO A 17 21.48 -14.64 -12.85
C PRO A 17 20.18 -15.34 -12.44
N ARG A 18 20.24 -16.22 -11.43
CA ARG A 18 19.08 -16.90 -10.86
C ARG A 18 18.04 -15.93 -10.27
N ALA A 19 18.45 -14.81 -9.70
CA ALA A 19 17.55 -13.81 -9.16
C ALA A 19 16.71 -13.14 -10.27
N TYR A 20 17.27 -12.98 -11.47
CA TYR A 20 16.53 -12.51 -12.63
C TYR A 20 15.64 -13.62 -13.24
N ASP A 21 16.12 -14.86 -13.26
CA ASP A 21 15.34 -16.00 -13.78
C ASP A 21 14.05 -16.23 -13.02
N PHE A 22 14.02 -15.92 -11.72
CA PHE A 22 12.85 -16.13 -10.85
C PHE A 22 12.41 -14.86 -10.11
N ALA A 23 12.50 -13.74 -10.79
CA ALA A 23 12.38 -12.38 -10.23
C ALA A 23 11.08 -12.12 -9.43
N LEU A 24 9.95 -12.70 -9.82
CA LEU A 24 8.67 -12.60 -9.12
C LEU A 24 8.23 -13.88 -8.41
N GLY A 25 9.01 -14.97 -8.49
CA GLY A 25 8.61 -16.29 -8.00
C GLY A 25 7.43 -16.89 -8.78
N MET A 26 7.23 -16.44 -10.03
CA MET A 26 6.17 -16.98 -10.88
C MET A 26 6.50 -18.41 -11.31
N ASP A 27 5.52 -19.33 -11.18
CA ASP A 27 5.70 -20.78 -11.39
C ASP A 27 6.78 -21.41 -10.49
N CYS A 28 6.92 -20.89 -9.26
CA CYS A 28 7.80 -21.42 -8.23
C CYS A 28 6.96 -21.96 -7.05
N PRO A 29 6.25 -23.08 -7.20
CA PRO A 29 5.47 -23.65 -6.10
C PRO A 29 6.37 -24.17 -4.98
N ASP A 30 5.84 -24.19 -3.75
CA ASP A 30 6.49 -24.79 -2.58
C ASP A 30 6.45 -26.33 -2.64
N THR A 31 6.96 -26.90 -3.72
CA THR A 31 7.01 -28.35 -3.98
C THR A 31 8.43 -28.79 -4.33
N PRO A 32 8.75 -30.08 -4.22
CA PRO A 32 10.09 -30.58 -4.59
C PRO A 32 10.50 -30.33 -6.04
N SER A 33 9.54 -30.11 -6.96
CA SER A 33 9.83 -29.75 -8.36
C SER A 33 10.43 -28.37 -8.52
N GLY A 34 10.24 -27.50 -7.53
CA GLY A 34 10.75 -26.12 -7.56
C GLY A 34 10.19 -25.27 -8.70
N CYS A 35 10.97 -24.30 -9.14
CA CYS A 35 10.57 -23.34 -10.17
C CYS A 35 10.58 -23.96 -11.58
N SER A 36 9.59 -23.60 -12.38
CA SER A 36 9.49 -24.05 -13.78
C SER A 36 10.45 -23.27 -14.69
N ALA A 37 11.27 -24.01 -15.45
CA ALA A 37 12.15 -23.40 -16.46
C ALA A 37 11.36 -22.67 -17.59
N ALA A 38 10.11 -23.06 -17.86
CA ALA A 38 9.26 -22.41 -18.87
C ALA A 38 8.84 -20.98 -18.48
N SER A 39 9.03 -20.59 -17.23
CA SER A 39 8.76 -19.24 -16.73
C SER A 39 10.04 -18.52 -16.28
N ALA A 40 11.21 -19.10 -16.53
CA ALA A 40 12.50 -18.50 -16.21
C ALA A 40 12.81 -17.30 -17.12
N GLY A 41 13.57 -16.35 -16.58
CA GLY A 41 13.97 -15.12 -17.23
C GLY A 41 13.13 -13.91 -16.83
N PHE A 42 13.81 -12.76 -16.67
CA PHE A 42 13.22 -11.54 -16.11
C PHE A 42 11.95 -11.10 -16.84
N PHE A 43 11.97 -11.10 -18.17
CA PHE A 43 10.81 -10.74 -18.98
C PHE A 43 9.61 -11.66 -18.68
N TRP A 44 9.82 -12.98 -18.69
CA TRP A 44 8.74 -13.94 -18.47
C TRP A 44 8.20 -13.89 -17.03
N GLN A 45 9.07 -13.67 -16.07
CA GLN A 45 8.66 -13.47 -14.68
C GLN A 45 7.75 -12.26 -14.52
N LEU A 46 8.09 -11.12 -15.15
CA LEU A 46 7.25 -9.94 -15.12
C LEU A 46 5.94 -10.14 -15.90
N TYR A 47 6.04 -10.60 -17.14
CA TYR A 47 4.87 -10.74 -18.00
C TYR A 47 3.85 -11.72 -17.42
N LYS A 48 4.27 -12.93 -17.06
CA LYS A 48 3.39 -13.94 -16.50
C LYS A 48 2.95 -13.60 -15.07
N GLY A 49 3.85 -13.08 -14.23
CA GLY A 49 3.53 -12.74 -12.85
C GLY A 49 2.51 -11.61 -12.74
N VAL A 50 2.63 -10.54 -13.55
CA VAL A 50 1.64 -9.47 -13.64
C VAL A 50 0.34 -9.97 -14.25
N GLY A 51 0.43 -10.76 -15.33
CA GLY A 51 -0.72 -11.40 -15.93
C GLY A 51 -1.49 -12.28 -14.96
N GLN A 52 -0.79 -13.03 -14.11
CA GLN A 52 -1.40 -13.88 -13.08
C GLN A 52 -2.10 -13.05 -11.99
N LEU A 53 -1.51 -11.96 -11.53
CA LEU A 53 -2.15 -11.07 -10.56
C LEU A 53 -3.43 -10.43 -11.15
N ASN A 54 -3.39 -10.00 -12.41
CA ASN A 54 -4.58 -9.51 -13.11
C ASN A 54 -5.65 -10.60 -13.26
N TYR A 55 -5.26 -11.83 -13.56
CA TYR A 55 -6.16 -12.97 -13.67
C TYR A 55 -6.84 -13.31 -12.32
N TYR A 56 -6.09 -13.25 -11.22
CA TYR A 56 -6.64 -13.41 -9.87
C TYR A 56 -7.63 -12.31 -9.49
N SER A 57 -7.43 -11.10 -10.01
CA SER A 57 -8.29 -9.94 -9.74
C SER A 57 -9.55 -9.91 -10.62
N ASN A 58 -9.66 -10.78 -11.61
CA ASN A 58 -10.81 -10.80 -12.53
C ASN A 58 -12.05 -11.38 -11.84
N PRO A 59 -13.13 -10.58 -11.65
CA PRO A 59 -14.33 -11.05 -10.97
C PRO A 59 -15.11 -12.13 -11.75
N ALA A 60 -14.90 -12.22 -13.07
CA ALA A 60 -15.43 -13.26 -13.93
C ALA A 60 -14.54 -14.51 -14.05
N GLY A 61 -13.38 -14.49 -13.39
CA GLY A 61 -12.42 -15.60 -13.41
C GLY A 61 -12.81 -16.74 -12.44
N PRO A 62 -12.07 -17.85 -12.49
CA PRO A 62 -12.36 -19.03 -11.66
C PRO A 62 -11.95 -18.87 -10.20
N PHE A 63 -11.18 -17.82 -9.86
CA PHE A 63 -10.70 -17.57 -8.50
C PHE A 63 -11.74 -16.79 -7.69
N THR A 64 -12.67 -17.50 -7.05
CA THR A 64 -13.84 -16.91 -6.39
C THR A 64 -13.92 -17.18 -4.88
N TRP A 65 -13.02 -17.99 -4.32
CA TRP A 65 -13.09 -18.38 -2.91
C TRP A 65 -12.53 -17.34 -1.93
N LEU A 66 -11.69 -16.40 -2.41
CA LEU A 66 -11.26 -15.22 -1.65
C LEU A 66 -12.10 -14.01 -2.08
N LYS A 67 -13.34 -13.96 -1.62
CA LYS A 67 -14.30 -12.94 -2.02
C LYS A 67 -14.19 -11.70 -1.13
N VAL A 68 -14.06 -10.53 -1.76
CA VAL A 68 -14.07 -9.23 -1.07
C VAL A 68 -15.36 -9.05 -0.28
N GLY A 69 -15.26 -8.54 0.95
CA GLY A 69 -16.36 -8.37 1.90
C GLY A 69 -16.78 -9.65 2.64
N SER A 70 -16.12 -10.79 2.36
CA SER A 70 -16.41 -12.06 3.05
C SER A 70 -15.30 -12.42 4.04
N THR A 71 -15.67 -13.13 5.10
CA THR A 71 -14.70 -13.77 5.99
C THR A 71 -14.04 -14.93 5.26
N VAL A 72 -12.73 -14.87 5.16
CA VAL A 72 -11.89 -15.92 4.57
C VAL A 72 -11.05 -16.62 5.64
N SER A 73 -10.63 -17.86 5.40
CA SER A 73 -9.78 -18.63 6.31
C SER A 73 -8.51 -19.03 5.58
N VAL A 74 -7.35 -18.53 6.02
CA VAL A 74 -6.06 -18.73 5.38
C VAL A 74 -5.09 -19.41 6.34
N LEU A 75 -4.32 -20.38 5.84
CA LEU A 75 -3.30 -21.12 6.61
C LEU A 75 -2.15 -20.18 7.03
N TYR A 76 -1.54 -20.50 8.20
CA TYR A 76 -0.29 -19.83 8.60
C TYR A 76 0.93 -20.36 7.85
N GLN A 77 0.96 -21.64 7.48
CA GLN A 77 2.14 -22.24 6.84
C GLN A 77 1.77 -23.27 5.78
N ALA A 78 2.59 -23.34 4.72
CA ALA A 78 2.46 -24.29 3.63
C ALA A 78 2.56 -25.74 4.13
N GLY A 79 1.61 -26.58 3.71
CA GLY A 79 1.63 -28.02 4.02
C GLY A 79 1.55 -28.37 5.50
N ARG A 80 1.23 -27.40 6.38
CA ARG A 80 1.18 -27.58 7.84
C ARG A 80 -0.14 -27.12 8.44
N PRO A 81 -1.23 -27.89 8.24
CA PRO A 81 -2.53 -27.54 8.80
C PRO A 81 -2.54 -27.51 10.33
N GLU A 82 -1.63 -28.23 10.98
CA GLU A 82 -1.44 -28.21 12.43
C GLU A 82 -0.97 -26.85 12.98
N CYS A 83 -0.39 -26.00 12.14
CA CYS A 83 -0.05 -24.63 12.51
C CYS A 83 -1.27 -23.71 12.65
N GLY A 84 -2.44 -24.15 12.15
CA GLY A 84 -3.68 -23.41 12.25
C GLY A 84 -3.91 -22.44 11.09
N ARG A 85 -4.95 -21.61 11.27
CA ARG A 85 -5.46 -20.68 10.26
C ARG A 85 -5.86 -19.38 10.93
N GLN A 86 -5.90 -18.32 10.16
CA GLN A 86 -6.52 -17.07 10.57
C GLN A 86 -7.77 -16.79 9.75
N GLN A 87 -8.81 -16.30 10.42
CA GLN A 87 -10.01 -15.79 9.78
C GLN A 87 -9.97 -14.26 9.79
N PHE A 88 -10.28 -13.64 8.66
CA PHE A 88 -10.38 -12.19 8.54
C PHE A 88 -11.30 -11.81 7.38
N VAL A 89 -11.85 -10.59 7.41
CA VAL A 89 -12.64 -10.06 6.31
C VAL A 89 -11.70 -9.51 5.25
N LEU A 90 -11.89 -9.96 4.00
CA LEU A 90 -11.08 -9.53 2.89
C LEU A 90 -11.56 -8.17 2.36
N GLN A 91 -10.70 -7.15 2.40
CA GLN A 91 -11.12 -5.76 2.19
C GLN A 91 -11.10 -5.31 0.72
N ASN A 92 -10.19 -5.85 -0.09
CA ASN A 92 -10.05 -5.42 -1.49
C ASN A 92 -9.49 -6.53 -2.40
N LYS A 93 -9.63 -6.30 -3.72
CA LYS A 93 -9.20 -7.26 -4.75
C LYS A 93 -7.68 -7.44 -4.83
N ALA A 94 -6.91 -6.40 -4.54
CA ALA A 94 -5.46 -6.49 -4.57
C ALA A 94 -4.94 -7.42 -3.47
N THR A 95 -5.50 -7.32 -2.27
CA THR A 95 -5.22 -8.24 -1.16
C THR A 95 -5.66 -9.67 -1.51
N ALA A 96 -6.83 -9.85 -2.14
CA ALA A 96 -7.25 -11.16 -2.64
C ALA A 96 -6.23 -11.76 -3.60
N ALA A 97 -5.79 -10.98 -4.60
CA ALA A 97 -4.80 -11.42 -5.58
C ALA A 97 -3.46 -11.81 -4.94
N LEU A 98 -3.02 -11.08 -3.91
CA LEU A 98 -1.82 -11.43 -3.14
C LEU A 98 -1.97 -12.76 -2.39
N TYR A 99 -3.15 -13.03 -1.79
CA TYR A 99 -3.41 -14.30 -1.11
C TYR A 99 -3.66 -15.46 -2.09
N TYR A 100 -4.13 -15.22 -3.32
CA TYR A 100 -4.10 -16.24 -4.36
C TYR A 100 -2.67 -16.58 -4.79
N TYR A 101 -1.81 -15.56 -4.86
CA TYR A 101 -0.41 -15.74 -5.27
C TYR A 101 0.45 -16.36 -4.16
N THR A 102 0.23 -15.97 -2.91
CA THR A 102 0.95 -16.46 -1.72
C THR A 102 -0.11 -16.80 -0.65
N PRO A 103 -0.62 -18.06 -0.61
CA PRO A 103 -1.82 -18.43 0.14
C PRO A 103 -1.57 -18.69 1.63
N TYR A 104 -0.75 -17.82 2.27
CA TYR A 104 -0.41 -17.95 3.68
C TYR A 104 -0.47 -16.58 4.37
N VAL A 105 -1.02 -16.57 5.59
CA VAL A 105 -1.07 -15.37 6.44
C VAL A 105 0.06 -15.44 7.48
N PRO A 106 0.72 -14.32 7.83
CA PRO A 106 1.70 -14.33 8.90
C PRO A 106 1.02 -14.65 10.25
N ASN A 107 1.65 -15.50 11.07
CA ASN A 107 1.24 -15.71 12.44
C ASN A 107 1.81 -14.62 13.36
N GLN A 108 1.40 -14.59 14.64
CA GLN A 108 1.84 -13.57 15.59
C GLN A 108 3.37 -13.55 15.76
N ALA A 109 4.03 -14.70 15.82
CA ALA A 109 5.49 -14.78 15.93
C ALA A 109 6.23 -14.13 14.74
N ALA A 110 5.65 -14.20 13.53
CA ALA A 110 6.19 -13.51 12.36
C ALA A 110 5.93 -11.99 12.41
N LEU A 111 4.81 -11.56 13.01
CA LEU A 111 4.48 -10.14 13.17
C LEU A 111 5.29 -9.47 14.28
N ASP A 112 5.55 -10.17 15.38
CA ASP A 112 6.36 -9.67 16.50
C ASP A 112 7.84 -9.44 16.10
N ASN A 113 8.30 -10.08 15.03
CA ASN A 113 9.65 -9.91 14.51
C ASN A 113 9.64 -9.62 13.00
N LEU A 114 9.24 -8.40 12.62
CA LEU A 114 9.04 -8.00 11.23
C LEU A 114 10.28 -8.10 10.36
N TYR A 115 11.48 -7.95 10.94
CA TYR A 115 12.77 -7.96 10.22
C TYR A 115 13.57 -9.24 10.44
N GLY A 116 13.05 -10.18 11.23
CA GLY A 116 13.72 -11.42 11.56
C GLY A 116 12.86 -12.66 11.34
N LEU A 117 13.17 -13.71 12.06
CA LEU A 117 12.47 -14.99 12.00
C LEU A 117 11.44 -15.09 13.14
N GLY A 118 10.31 -15.68 12.85
CA GLY A 118 9.32 -16.12 13.82
C GLY A 118 9.59 -17.57 14.26
N ASP A 119 8.53 -18.34 14.40
CA ASP A 119 8.58 -19.76 14.77
C ASP A 119 8.44 -20.70 13.55
N ARG A 120 8.35 -22.01 13.81
CA ARG A 120 8.20 -23.04 12.76
C ARG A 120 6.90 -22.94 11.94
N CYS A 121 5.91 -22.19 12.43
CA CYS A 121 4.62 -21.99 11.79
C CYS A 121 4.53 -20.63 11.05
N SER A 122 5.64 -19.89 10.99
CA SER A 122 5.69 -18.57 10.40
C SER A 122 5.92 -18.62 8.90
N ALA A 123 5.01 -17.99 8.12
CA ALA A 123 5.20 -17.70 6.71
C ALA A 123 5.49 -16.19 6.51
N TYR A 124 6.43 -15.90 5.63
CA TYR A 124 6.97 -14.54 5.50
C TYR A 124 6.54 -13.81 4.23
N GLY A 125 5.95 -14.50 3.28
CA GLY A 125 5.63 -13.94 1.96
C GLY A 125 4.76 -12.68 2.02
N ASN A 126 3.57 -12.76 2.60
CA ASN A 126 2.67 -11.61 2.71
C ASN A 126 3.12 -10.62 3.80
N ARG A 127 3.76 -11.09 4.90
CA ARG A 127 4.39 -10.22 5.89
C ARG A 127 5.45 -9.33 5.24
N ASN A 128 6.36 -9.91 4.47
CA ASN A 128 7.43 -9.15 3.81
C ASN A 128 6.89 -8.22 2.73
N PHE A 129 5.81 -8.62 2.03
CA PHE A 129 5.15 -7.71 1.09
C PHE A 129 4.60 -6.48 1.82
N TRP A 130 3.83 -6.69 2.90
CA TRP A 130 3.29 -5.61 3.72
C TRP A 130 4.39 -4.72 4.30
N ARG A 131 5.43 -5.31 4.88
CA ARG A 131 6.57 -4.59 5.44
C ARG A 131 7.26 -3.69 4.41
N PHE A 132 7.67 -4.25 3.25
CA PHE A 132 8.32 -3.44 2.21
C PHE A 132 7.39 -2.37 1.64
N PHE A 133 6.11 -2.68 1.53
CA PHE A 133 5.14 -1.69 1.08
C PHE A 133 5.04 -0.54 2.09
N SER A 134 4.91 -0.85 3.36
CA SER A 134 4.81 0.15 4.45
C SER A 134 6.09 0.95 4.62
N ASP A 135 7.26 0.28 4.55
CA ASP A 135 8.56 0.94 4.68
C ASP A 135 8.81 1.94 3.53
N TRP A 136 8.33 1.64 2.33
CA TRP A 136 8.64 2.45 1.14
C TRP A 136 7.57 3.48 0.80
N PHE A 137 6.31 3.18 1.09
CA PHE A 137 5.16 3.97 0.62
C PHE A 137 4.26 4.47 1.76
N GLY A 138 4.54 4.10 2.99
CA GLY A 138 3.72 4.45 4.15
C GLY A 138 2.53 3.52 4.32
N SER A 139 1.29 4.01 4.19
CA SER A 139 0.10 3.19 4.44
C SER A 139 -0.01 1.99 3.49
N PRO A 140 -0.25 0.76 3.98
CA PRO A 140 -0.46 -0.43 3.14
C PRO A 140 -1.85 -0.45 2.48
N ILE A 141 -2.66 0.57 2.67
CA ILE A 141 -4.04 0.61 2.22
C ILE A 141 -4.11 1.13 0.79
N GLY A 142 -4.32 0.22 -0.14
CA GLY A 142 -4.80 0.51 -1.49
C GLY A 142 -3.85 1.15 -2.50
N GLY A 143 -2.56 1.21 -2.25
CA GLY A 143 -1.58 1.76 -3.23
C GLY A 143 -1.64 3.27 -3.43
N GLY A 144 -2.50 3.97 -2.70
CA GLY A 144 -2.63 5.41 -2.67
C GLY A 144 -3.06 5.86 -1.28
N PHE A 145 -2.91 7.14 -1.02
CA PHE A 145 -3.35 7.74 0.23
C PHE A 145 -4.81 8.22 0.15
N LEU A 146 -5.44 8.11 -1.02
CA LEU A 146 -6.81 8.51 -1.29
C LEU A 146 -7.71 7.27 -1.36
N LEU A 147 -8.76 7.22 -0.53
CA LEU A 147 -9.69 6.10 -0.46
C LEU A 147 -11.14 6.58 -0.59
N LYS A 148 -11.96 5.71 -1.19
CA LYS A 148 -13.43 5.87 -1.18
C LYS A 148 -14.13 4.52 -1.06
N ALA A 149 -15.37 4.51 -0.62
CA ALA A 149 -16.26 3.39 -0.85
C ALA A 149 -16.89 3.47 -2.26
N ALA A 150 -17.49 2.39 -2.74
CA ALA A 150 -18.11 2.32 -4.09
C ALA A 150 -19.04 3.50 -4.40
N LYS A 151 -19.67 4.07 -3.39
CA LYS A 151 -20.47 5.29 -3.47
C LYS A 151 -20.10 6.19 -2.28
N GLY A 152 -19.88 7.48 -2.53
CA GLY A 152 -19.63 8.48 -1.51
C GLY A 152 -18.35 9.28 -1.74
N ASP A 153 -17.97 10.02 -0.71
CA ASP A 153 -16.86 10.95 -0.73
C ASP A 153 -15.51 10.23 -0.82
N THR A 154 -14.52 10.94 -1.35
CA THR A 154 -13.11 10.55 -1.29
C THR A 154 -12.49 11.11 -0.01
N PHE A 155 -11.64 10.31 0.60
CA PHE A 155 -10.92 10.68 1.83
C PHE A 155 -9.42 10.56 1.63
N LEU A 156 -8.68 11.52 2.16
CA LEU A 156 -7.24 11.38 2.40
C LEU A 156 -7.04 10.61 3.72
N ILE A 157 -6.24 9.56 3.68
CA ILE A 157 -5.88 8.78 4.86
C ILE A 157 -4.49 9.20 5.33
N VAL A 158 -4.40 9.57 6.60
CA VAL A 158 -3.14 9.88 7.27
C VAL A 158 -3.09 9.04 8.54
N ASP A 159 -2.19 8.05 8.58
CA ASP A 159 -2.11 7.07 9.65
C ASP A 159 -3.47 6.37 9.91
N GLU A 160 -4.10 6.58 11.07
CA GLU A 160 -5.36 5.95 11.46
C GLU A 160 -6.58 6.90 11.33
N VAL A 161 -6.40 8.07 10.71
CA VAL A 161 -7.47 9.05 10.54
C VAL A 161 -7.77 9.32 9.07
N LYS A 162 -8.98 9.78 8.81
CA LYS A 162 -9.43 10.18 7.47
C LYS A 162 -9.93 11.63 7.46
N TYR A 163 -9.55 12.35 6.41
CA TYR A 163 -10.01 13.70 6.09
C TYR A 163 -10.84 13.63 4.81
N ARG A 164 -12.06 14.15 4.81
CA ARG A 164 -12.87 14.22 3.60
C ARG A 164 -12.27 15.24 2.62
N VAL A 165 -12.17 14.89 1.36
CA VAL A 165 -11.80 15.81 0.29
C VAL A 165 -13.09 16.53 -0.16
N PRO A 166 -13.22 17.85 0.07
CA PRO A 166 -14.50 18.54 -0.06
C PRO A 166 -14.93 18.76 -1.51
N ASP A 167 -13.98 18.88 -2.43
CA ASP A 167 -14.24 19.26 -3.82
C ASP A 167 -13.25 18.60 -4.80
N GLU A 168 -13.57 18.70 -6.11
CA GLU A 168 -12.78 18.11 -7.18
C GLU A 168 -11.47 18.87 -7.46
N GLU A 169 -11.40 20.17 -7.17
CA GLU A 169 -10.19 20.98 -7.38
C GLU A 169 -9.08 20.56 -6.42
N LEU A 170 -9.43 20.42 -5.14
CA LEU A 170 -8.49 19.92 -4.15
C LEU A 170 -8.14 18.45 -4.40
N LEU A 171 -9.12 17.64 -4.85
CA LEU A 171 -8.86 16.25 -5.23
C LEU A 171 -7.86 16.17 -6.39
N ALA A 172 -7.97 17.02 -7.39
CA ALA A 172 -7.01 17.10 -8.50
C ALA A 172 -5.62 17.53 -8.02
N SER A 173 -5.55 18.49 -7.10
CA SER A 173 -4.28 18.92 -6.49
C SER A 173 -3.63 17.82 -5.64
N LEU A 174 -4.41 16.87 -5.11
CA LEU A 174 -3.91 15.71 -4.37
C LEU A 174 -3.61 14.50 -5.25
N ALA A 175 -3.83 14.55 -6.57
CA ALA A 175 -3.60 13.43 -7.49
C ALA A 175 -2.20 12.77 -7.40
N PRO A 176 -1.09 13.50 -7.15
CA PRO A 176 0.22 12.88 -6.96
C PRO A 176 0.33 11.96 -5.75
N LEU A 177 -0.62 12.01 -4.81
CA LEU A 177 -0.70 11.06 -3.69
C LEU A 177 -1.08 9.65 -4.14
N GLY A 178 -1.38 9.45 -5.42
CA GLY A 178 -1.67 8.17 -6.03
C GLY A 178 -3.14 7.98 -6.40
N PRO A 179 -3.48 6.84 -7.00
CA PRO A 179 -4.83 6.55 -7.44
C PRO A 179 -5.79 6.42 -6.25
N ILE A 180 -7.05 6.78 -6.49
CA ILE A 180 -8.11 6.57 -5.50
C ILE A 180 -8.39 5.06 -5.38
N GLY A 181 -8.13 4.50 -4.19
CA GLY A 181 -8.44 3.12 -3.87
C GLY A 181 -9.92 2.96 -3.49
N GLU A 182 -10.57 1.91 -4.01
CA GLU A 182 -11.93 1.55 -3.61
C GLU A 182 -11.90 0.44 -2.57
N ILE A 183 -12.53 0.67 -1.42
CA ILE A 183 -12.57 -0.26 -0.28
C ILE A 183 -14.02 -0.47 0.20
N SER A 184 -14.24 -1.42 1.11
CA SER A 184 -15.55 -1.58 1.73
C SER A 184 -15.90 -0.38 2.61
N ARG A 185 -17.21 -0.08 2.72
CA ARG A 185 -17.70 0.99 3.59
C ARG A 185 -17.29 0.77 5.04
N ASP A 186 -17.49 -0.44 5.53
CA ASP A 186 -17.20 -0.78 6.94
C ASP A 186 -15.71 -0.56 7.29
N TYR A 187 -14.81 -0.85 6.31
CA TYR A 187 -13.39 -0.61 6.53
C TYR A 187 -13.03 0.88 6.45
N LEU A 188 -13.62 1.62 5.51
CA LEU A 188 -13.46 3.08 5.46
C LEU A 188 -13.97 3.75 6.74
N ASP A 189 -15.05 3.22 7.33
CA ASP A 189 -15.65 3.75 8.55
C ASP A 189 -14.90 3.34 9.82
N SER A 190 -13.94 2.41 9.73
CA SER A 190 -13.02 2.11 10.83
C SER A 190 -11.99 3.21 11.10
N PHE A 191 -11.72 4.07 10.11
CA PHE A 191 -10.86 5.25 10.31
C PHE A 191 -11.63 6.37 11.02
N THR A 192 -10.98 7.02 11.99
CA THR A 192 -11.56 8.18 12.65
C THR A 192 -11.67 9.35 11.68
N THR A 193 -12.88 9.87 11.49
CA THR A 193 -13.09 11.08 10.68
C THR A 193 -12.70 12.31 11.49
N VAL A 194 -11.76 13.11 10.99
CA VAL A 194 -11.30 14.35 11.64
C VAL A 194 -12.07 15.57 11.12
N GLY A 195 -12.38 15.59 9.82
CA GLY A 195 -13.07 16.70 9.15
C GLY A 195 -12.73 16.75 7.67
N ASP A 196 -12.86 17.91 7.08
CA ASP A 196 -12.45 18.16 5.71
C ASP A 196 -10.98 18.52 5.66
N ILE A 197 -10.27 18.03 4.63
CA ILE A 197 -8.92 18.52 4.35
C ILE A 197 -8.99 19.91 3.74
N THR A 198 -8.05 20.77 4.13
CA THR A 198 -7.78 22.05 3.47
C THR A 198 -6.52 21.94 2.62
N PRO A 199 -6.29 22.85 1.65
CA PRO A 199 -5.04 22.86 0.90
C PRO A 199 -3.81 23.21 1.74
N LEU A 200 -3.98 23.65 2.98
CA LEU A 200 -2.88 23.92 3.92
C LEU A 200 -2.46 22.62 4.61
N VAL A 201 -1.24 22.19 4.36
CA VAL A 201 -0.65 20.99 4.94
C VAL A 201 0.68 21.29 5.63
N LYS A 202 1.13 20.39 6.49
CA LYS A 202 2.44 20.49 7.13
C LYS A 202 3.16 19.15 7.17
N ASN A 203 4.47 19.19 7.35
CA ASN A 203 5.24 18.00 7.68
C ASN A 203 4.93 17.61 9.14
N GLY A 204 4.41 16.42 9.36
CA GLY A 204 3.84 15.97 10.63
C GLY A 204 4.59 16.33 11.91
N ASN A 205 5.92 16.35 11.85
CA ASN A 205 6.78 16.60 13.02
C ASN A 205 7.44 17.99 13.06
N ASN A 206 7.23 18.84 12.04
CA ASN A 206 7.87 20.14 11.92
C ASN A 206 6.84 21.22 11.58
N ASP A 207 7.11 22.44 11.98
CA ASP A 207 6.30 23.63 11.63
C ASP A 207 6.61 24.16 10.22
N ASN A 208 6.83 23.27 9.26
CA ASN A 208 6.96 23.59 7.86
C ASN A 208 5.59 23.48 7.20
N TYR A 209 5.02 24.61 6.81
CA TYR A 209 3.70 24.72 6.20
C TYR A 209 3.81 24.82 4.68
N PHE A 210 2.86 24.20 3.99
CA PHE A 210 2.79 24.20 2.53
C PHE A 210 1.35 24.39 2.09
N PHE A 211 1.18 25.12 0.98
CA PHE A 211 -0.05 25.15 0.22
C PHE A 211 0.03 24.10 -0.88
N VAL A 212 -0.99 23.26 -0.99
CA VAL A 212 -1.08 22.25 -2.06
C VAL A 212 -1.92 22.82 -3.19
N ASP A 213 -1.30 22.94 -4.35
CA ASP A 213 -1.92 23.45 -5.56
C ASP A 213 -1.34 22.75 -6.80
N GLU A 214 -2.18 22.41 -7.76
CA GLU A 214 -1.79 21.73 -9.01
C GLU A 214 -0.81 20.57 -8.83
N GLY A 215 -0.97 19.78 -7.77
CA GLY A 215 -0.09 18.65 -7.47
C GLY A 215 1.27 19.01 -6.88
N LYS A 216 1.47 20.26 -6.51
CA LYS A 216 2.71 20.77 -5.93
C LYS A 216 2.49 21.25 -4.50
N ARG A 217 3.56 21.25 -3.72
CA ARG A 217 3.60 21.90 -2.40
C ARG A 217 4.41 23.19 -2.48
N VAL A 218 3.76 24.31 -2.24
CA VAL A 218 4.37 25.63 -2.18
C VAL A 218 4.63 25.98 -0.72
N ARG A 219 5.86 26.30 -0.35
CA ARG A 219 6.27 26.47 1.03
C ARG A 219 5.95 27.87 1.56
N PHE A 220 5.42 27.94 2.77
CA PHE A 220 5.37 29.16 3.57
C PHE A 220 6.62 29.29 4.44
N GLU A 221 7.15 30.50 4.56
CA GLU A 221 8.31 30.77 5.43
C GLU A 221 7.97 30.74 6.91
N SER A 222 6.73 31.15 7.25
CA SER A 222 6.26 31.24 8.63
C SER A 222 4.75 31.11 8.75
N CYS A 223 4.26 30.90 9.97
CA CYS A 223 2.83 30.92 10.27
C CYS A 223 2.22 32.31 10.13
N GLU A 224 3.02 33.39 10.27
CA GLU A 224 2.60 34.76 9.99
C GLU A 224 2.27 34.93 8.50
N GLN A 225 3.12 34.40 7.61
CA GLN A 225 2.84 34.42 6.18
C GLN A 225 1.57 33.62 5.84
N VAL A 226 1.36 32.43 6.47
CA VAL A 226 0.10 31.69 6.33
C VAL A 226 -1.10 32.55 6.71
N ALA A 227 -1.03 33.27 7.83
CA ALA A 227 -2.10 34.15 8.29
C ALA A 227 -2.35 35.32 7.33
N ASN A 228 -1.31 35.91 6.71
CA ASN A 228 -1.44 36.95 5.71
C ASN A 228 -2.20 36.48 4.44
N PHE A 229 -2.16 35.19 4.14
CA PHE A 229 -2.97 34.56 3.10
C PHE A 229 -4.40 34.18 3.56
N GLY A 230 -4.81 34.59 4.76
CA GLY A 230 -6.13 34.30 5.31
C GLY A 230 -6.32 32.87 5.79
N LEU A 231 -5.23 32.13 5.96
CA LEU A 231 -5.22 30.74 6.43
C LEU A 231 -4.83 30.66 7.91
N ASN A 232 -5.08 29.50 8.54
CA ASN A 232 -4.75 29.27 9.94
C ASN A 232 -3.83 28.04 10.08
N CYS A 233 -2.64 28.24 10.62
CA CYS A 233 -1.69 27.15 10.87
C CYS A 233 -2.27 26.02 11.70
N GLY A 234 -3.19 26.32 12.62
CA GLY A 234 -3.85 25.30 13.44
C GLY A 234 -4.77 24.36 12.66
N SER A 235 -5.20 24.74 11.46
CA SER A 235 -5.99 23.91 10.56
C SER A 235 -5.15 23.08 9.56
N ALA A 236 -3.82 23.22 9.58
CA ALA A 236 -2.94 22.51 8.66
C ALA A 236 -3.00 20.99 8.92
N VAL A 237 -3.25 20.21 7.88
CA VAL A 237 -3.25 18.75 7.96
C VAL A 237 -1.81 18.25 7.95
N SER A 238 -1.47 17.46 8.97
CA SER A 238 -0.15 16.84 9.10
C SER A 238 -0.01 15.67 8.13
N LEU A 239 0.77 15.83 7.07
CA LEU A 239 1.07 14.73 6.13
C LEU A 239 2.25 13.89 6.62
N THR A 240 2.24 12.61 6.28
CA THR A 240 3.39 11.72 6.46
C THR A 240 4.52 12.09 5.49
N GLY A 241 5.75 11.67 5.81
CA GLY A 241 6.90 11.90 4.92
C GLY A 241 6.69 11.41 3.48
N PRO A 242 6.18 10.17 3.26
CA PRO A 242 5.85 9.67 1.92
C PRO A 242 4.80 10.52 1.20
N GLN A 243 3.72 10.95 1.88
CA GLN A 243 2.70 11.82 1.30
C GLN A 243 3.27 13.16 0.87
N LEU A 244 4.06 13.78 1.74
CA LEU A 244 4.67 15.07 1.43
C LEU A 244 5.68 14.95 0.27
N THR A 245 6.41 13.84 0.19
CA THR A 245 7.37 13.58 -0.89
C THR A 245 6.69 13.34 -2.23
N ALA A 246 5.49 12.76 -2.24
CA ALA A 246 4.71 12.55 -3.45
C ALA A 246 4.29 13.87 -4.12
N LEU A 247 4.06 14.92 -3.32
CA LEU A 247 3.79 16.28 -3.84
C LEU A 247 5.09 16.93 -4.30
N ALA A 248 5.20 17.29 -5.56
CA ALA A 248 6.38 17.93 -6.10
C ALA A 248 6.63 19.32 -5.43
N PRO A 249 7.89 19.75 -5.24
CA PRO A 249 8.17 21.11 -4.78
C PRO A 249 7.65 22.14 -5.76
N GLY A 250 6.89 23.15 -5.29
CA GLY A 250 6.37 24.27 -6.06
C GLY A 250 7.10 25.59 -5.82
N GLY A 251 8.21 25.56 -5.05
CA GLY A 251 8.90 26.78 -4.62
C GLY A 251 8.35 27.34 -3.31
N ASP A 252 8.68 28.59 -3.05
CA ASP A 252 8.24 29.34 -1.87
C ASP A 252 7.11 30.29 -2.25
N VAL A 253 6.21 30.59 -1.31
CA VAL A 253 5.18 31.60 -1.48
C VAL A 253 5.85 32.97 -1.60
N THR A 254 5.61 33.63 -2.71
CA THR A 254 6.08 35.02 -2.89
C THR A 254 5.08 36.01 -2.28
N SER A 255 5.56 36.90 -1.43
CA SER A 255 4.77 37.97 -0.84
C SER A 255 4.24 38.95 -1.88
#